data_46414d2d5056fff01544cbe248ecf370
#
_entry.id   46414d2d5056fff01544cbe248ecf370
#
_cell.length_a   1.000
_cell.length_b   1.000
_cell.length_c   1.000
_cell.angle_alpha   90.00
_cell.angle_beta   90.00
_cell.angle_gamma   90.00
#
_symmetry.space_group_name_H-M   'P 1'
#
loop_
_entity.id
_entity.type
_entity.pdbx_description
1 polymer ?
#
loop_
_entity_poly.entity_id
_entity_poly.type
_entity_poly.pdbx_seq_one_letter_code
_entity_poly.pdbx_strand_id
1 'polypeptide(L)'
;QMTIGSRDMTKNDETYSFDVSPIIEDGRTLVPIRAISDMLGLDVEWNEKNNTVTITTPQDDEDNSWKDNTGTIDLDNVEVTGDGISVSDNVITISKGGDFEVTGTLDDGQIVIDTEEKVKLRLSGMSLTNKNGSSIYVKNADKAYIPLTDNTENTLTDGENYTSGDEKEKGCITSRDNLEIKGSGSLTVNGNYNHGIFSSNSIEIGNGNITVNAKNDGIHANDTLAISGGNVYVTAEGDGLQAEEILDISDGEVNVTTTTSTSNDFGGRVEMKDSLQMTDDEIQSMREQMNNNQFTQTEETVKILQAKV
;
A
#
# COMPACT_ATOMS: atom_id res chain seq x y z
N GLN A 1 -9.43 28.54 10.03
CA GLN A 1 -9.69 29.27 11.28
C GLN A 1 -11.17 29.60 11.39
N MET A 2 -11.79 29.41 12.59
CA MET A 2 -13.16 29.75 12.86
C MET A 2 -13.21 30.69 14.06
N THR A 3 -14.14 31.66 14.03
CA THR A 3 -14.35 32.62 15.14
C THR A 3 -15.77 32.52 15.63
N ILE A 4 -15.97 32.39 16.93
CA ILE A 4 -17.31 32.36 17.56
C ILE A 4 -18.08 33.61 17.17
N GLY A 5 -19.31 33.42 16.70
CA GLY A 5 -20.21 34.49 16.26
C GLY A 5 -19.94 35.03 14.85
N SER A 6 -18.84 34.62 14.20
CA SER A 6 -18.59 34.96 12.80
C SER A 6 -19.18 33.90 11.87
N ARG A 7 -19.75 34.31 10.75
CA ARG A 7 -20.18 33.44 9.68
C ARG A 7 -19.05 33.12 8.69
N ASP A 8 -17.96 33.89 8.77
CA ASP A 8 -16.81 33.70 7.90
C ASP A 8 -15.78 32.82 8.58
N MET A 9 -15.32 31.84 7.83
CA MET A 9 -14.29 30.87 8.22
C MET A 9 -13.20 30.83 7.16
N THR A 10 -11.95 30.62 7.55
CA THR A 10 -10.81 30.57 6.60
C THR A 10 -10.15 29.20 6.60
N LYS A 11 -9.81 28.71 5.39
CA LYS A 11 -9.02 27.52 5.12
C LYS A 11 -8.01 27.88 4.04
N ASN A 12 -6.71 27.70 4.30
CA ASN A 12 -5.63 27.95 3.33
C ASN A 12 -5.74 29.35 2.68
N ASP A 13 -5.99 30.39 3.50
CA ASP A 13 -6.18 31.78 3.08
C ASP A 13 -7.44 32.07 2.22
N GLU A 14 -8.27 31.09 1.97
CA GLU A 14 -9.59 31.27 1.36
C GLU A 14 -10.67 31.50 2.44
N THR A 15 -11.62 32.39 2.17
CA THR A 15 -12.72 32.71 3.08
C THR A 15 -14.01 32.08 2.58
N TYR A 16 -14.64 31.31 3.46
CA TYR A 16 -15.94 30.67 3.24
C TYR A 16 -16.97 31.34 4.17
N SER A 17 -18.14 31.68 3.64
CA SER A 17 -19.23 32.29 4.42
C SER A 17 -20.42 31.35 4.52
N PHE A 18 -20.92 31.12 5.74
CA PHE A 18 -21.97 30.16 6.06
C PHE A 18 -23.21 30.84 6.67
N ASP A 19 -24.35 30.17 6.59
CA ASP A 19 -25.63 30.70 7.09
C ASP A 19 -25.68 30.83 8.64
N VAL A 20 -24.93 29.95 9.32
CA VAL A 20 -24.91 29.85 10.79
C VAL A 20 -23.48 29.99 11.29
N SER A 21 -23.31 30.83 12.34
CA SER A 21 -22.02 31.00 13.02
C SER A 21 -21.82 29.97 14.12
N PRO A 22 -20.57 29.61 14.45
CA PRO A 22 -20.25 28.87 15.67
C PRO A 22 -20.70 29.65 16.91
N ILE A 23 -21.28 28.95 17.90
CA ILE A 23 -21.76 29.52 19.15
C ILE A 23 -21.20 28.76 20.34
N ILE A 24 -21.29 29.37 21.52
CA ILE A 24 -21.07 28.68 22.80
C ILE A 24 -22.41 28.55 23.50
N GLU A 25 -22.79 27.33 23.84
CA GLU A 25 -24.00 27.03 24.61
C GLU A 25 -23.63 26.01 25.70
N ASP A 26 -24.06 26.31 26.95
CA ASP A 26 -23.77 25.49 28.13
C ASP A 26 -22.27 25.10 28.30
N GLY A 27 -21.35 26.01 27.94
CA GLY A 27 -19.92 25.82 28.05
C GLY A 27 -19.33 24.89 26.96
N ARG A 28 -20.12 24.55 25.93
CA ARG A 28 -19.70 23.77 24.77
C ARG A 28 -19.69 24.64 23.53
N THR A 29 -18.69 24.47 22.69
CA THR A 29 -18.65 25.10 21.37
C THR A 29 -19.46 24.25 20.39
N LEU A 30 -20.53 24.81 19.85
CA LEU A 30 -21.34 24.22 18.81
C LEU A 30 -20.89 24.81 17.47
N VAL A 31 -20.60 23.95 16.52
CA VAL A 31 -20.15 24.35 15.18
C VAL A 31 -21.11 23.75 14.15
N PRO A 32 -21.54 24.53 13.13
CA PRO A 32 -22.37 24.01 12.07
C PRO A 32 -21.65 22.87 11.32
N ILE A 33 -22.16 21.65 11.44
CA ILE A 33 -21.52 20.45 10.84
C ILE A 33 -21.37 20.60 9.33
N ARG A 34 -22.39 21.16 8.64
CA ARG A 34 -22.33 21.40 7.20
C ARG A 34 -21.19 22.33 6.83
N ALA A 35 -21.00 23.42 7.59
CA ALA A 35 -19.91 24.36 7.34
C ALA A 35 -18.53 23.70 7.43
N ILE A 36 -18.32 22.81 8.40
CA ILE A 36 -17.07 22.08 8.54
C ILE A 36 -16.92 21.08 7.39
N SER A 37 -17.96 20.33 7.08
CA SER A 37 -17.93 19.32 6.04
C SER A 37 -17.67 19.95 4.67
N ASP A 38 -18.35 21.04 4.33
CA ASP A 38 -18.09 21.78 3.08
C ASP A 38 -16.64 22.27 3.00
N MET A 39 -16.10 22.79 4.12
CA MET A 39 -14.68 23.21 4.16
C MET A 39 -13.70 22.04 4.02
N LEU A 40 -14.08 20.84 4.45
CA LEU A 40 -13.26 19.63 4.32
C LEU A 40 -13.50 18.90 2.98
N GLY A 41 -14.45 19.38 2.17
CA GLY A 41 -14.85 18.73 0.93
C GLY A 41 -15.64 17.44 1.18
N LEU A 42 -16.45 17.39 2.22
CA LEU A 42 -17.27 16.23 2.60
C LEU A 42 -18.75 16.49 2.28
N ASP A 43 -19.46 15.48 1.81
CA ASP A 43 -20.90 15.52 1.63
C ASP A 43 -21.66 15.30 2.96
N VAL A 44 -22.70 16.09 3.20
CA VAL A 44 -23.54 15.96 4.39
C VAL A 44 -24.99 15.76 4.00
N GLU A 45 -25.54 14.63 4.40
CA GLU A 45 -26.96 14.30 4.22
C GLU A 45 -27.67 14.23 5.58
N TRP A 46 -28.82 14.93 5.69
CA TRP A 46 -29.70 14.85 6.84
C TRP A 46 -30.89 13.92 6.53
N ASN A 47 -31.08 12.89 7.31
CA ASN A 47 -32.22 12.00 7.24
C ASN A 47 -33.23 12.31 8.34
N GLU A 48 -34.33 13.00 7.96
CA GLU A 48 -35.41 13.40 8.88
C GLU A 48 -36.17 12.21 9.51
N LYS A 49 -36.20 11.04 8.86
CA LYS A 49 -36.97 9.91 9.33
C LYS A 49 -36.37 9.23 10.56
N ASN A 50 -35.04 9.25 10.65
CA ASN A 50 -34.32 8.61 11.76
C ASN A 50 -33.44 9.59 12.54
N ASN A 51 -33.52 10.90 12.23
CA ASN A 51 -32.72 11.97 12.82
C ASN A 51 -31.20 11.69 12.75
N THR A 52 -30.74 11.22 11.59
CA THR A 52 -29.32 10.89 11.38
C THR A 52 -28.67 11.88 10.44
N VAL A 53 -27.46 12.34 10.76
CA VAL A 53 -26.56 13.03 9.84
C VAL A 53 -25.58 12.00 9.30
N THR A 54 -25.51 11.86 7.99
CA THR A 54 -24.51 11.06 7.31
C THR A 54 -23.47 12.01 6.70
N ILE A 55 -22.20 11.79 7.02
CA ILE A 55 -21.07 12.51 6.42
C ILE A 55 -20.29 11.50 5.62
N THR A 56 -20.13 11.77 4.33
CA THR A 56 -19.35 10.93 3.43
C THR A 56 -18.28 11.78 2.74
N THR A 57 -17.15 11.20 2.45
CA THR A 57 -16.28 11.78 1.43
C THR A 57 -17.10 11.84 0.14
N PRO A 58 -17.06 12.95 -0.64
CA PRO A 58 -17.60 12.94 -1.97
C PRO A 58 -17.09 11.67 -2.62
N GLN A 59 -18.00 10.84 -3.09
CA GLN A 59 -17.60 9.83 -4.04
C GLN A 59 -17.18 10.69 -5.23
N ASP A 60 -15.86 10.88 -5.40
CA ASP A 60 -15.36 11.30 -6.68
C ASP A 60 -16.13 10.43 -7.67
N ASP A 61 -16.74 11.04 -8.69
CA ASP A 61 -17.18 10.30 -9.85
C ASP A 61 -15.91 9.71 -10.49
N GLU A 62 -15.30 8.77 -9.75
CA GLU A 62 -14.15 8.01 -10.25
C GLU A 62 -14.64 7.39 -11.51
N ASP A 63 -14.06 7.81 -12.61
CA ASP A 63 -14.28 7.13 -13.87
C ASP A 63 -13.90 5.65 -13.69
N ASN A 64 -14.91 4.84 -13.43
CA ASN A 64 -14.76 3.40 -13.25
C ASN A 64 -14.90 2.65 -14.58
N SER A 65 -14.97 3.36 -15.71
CA SER A 65 -15.11 2.77 -17.06
C SER A 65 -13.95 1.85 -17.42
N TRP A 66 -12.77 2.08 -16.81
CA TRP A 66 -11.62 1.17 -16.94
C TRP A 66 -11.91 -0.26 -16.47
N LYS A 67 -12.86 -0.47 -15.55
CA LYS A 67 -13.27 -1.80 -15.07
C LYS A 67 -14.08 -2.59 -16.09
N ASP A 68 -14.64 -1.93 -17.10
CA ASP A 68 -15.40 -2.58 -18.17
C ASP A 68 -14.48 -3.32 -19.15
N ASN A 69 -13.21 -2.91 -19.23
CA ASN A 69 -12.19 -3.64 -19.96
C ASN A 69 -11.69 -4.82 -19.08
N THR A 70 -12.10 -6.02 -19.44
CA THR A 70 -11.70 -7.24 -18.71
C THR A 70 -10.91 -8.15 -19.63
N GLY A 71 -9.98 -8.90 -19.04
CA GLY A 71 -9.16 -9.83 -19.80
C GLY A 71 -8.50 -10.91 -18.94
N THR A 72 -7.80 -11.80 -19.60
CA THR A 72 -7.07 -12.91 -18.98
C THR A 72 -5.63 -12.95 -19.47
N ILE A 73 -4.74 -13.39 -18.61
CA ILE A 73 -3.35 -13.68 -18.85
C ILE A 73 -3.11 -15.14 -18.45
N ASP A 74 -2.97 -16.01 -19.43
CA ASP A 74 -2.61 -17.40 -19.24
C ASP A 74 -1.08 -17.54 -19.41
N LEU A 75 -0.37 -17.71 -18.32
CA LEU A 75 1.08 -17.81 -18.31
C LEU A 75 1.59 -19.14 -18.85
N ASP A 76 0.81 -20.21 -18.76
CA ASP A 76 1.23 -21.54 -19.28
C ASP A 76 1.39 -21.52 -20.80
N ASN A 77 0.52 -20.79 -21.49
CA ASN A 77 0.50 -20.70 -22.95
C ASN A 77 1.00 -19.33 -23.46
N VAL A 78 1.25 -18.38 -22.58
CA VAL A 78 1.57 -16.97 -22.86
C VAL A 78 0.51 -16.35 -23.78
N GLU A 79 -0.77 -16.63 -23.47
CA GLU A 79 -1.93 -16.14 -24.19
C GLU A 79 -2.65 -15.05 -23.37
N VAL A 80 -3.12 -14.03 -24.07
CA VAL A 80 -3.78 -12.89 -23.44
C VAL A 80 -5.10 -12.55 -24.13
N THR A 81 -6.07 -12.08 -23.36
CA THR A 81 -7.32 -11.49 -23.84
C THR A 81 -7.56 -10.13 -23.19
N GLY A 82 -8.37 -9.28 -23.80
CA GLY A 82 -8.67 -7.93 -23.31
C GLY A 82 -8.10 -6.86 -24.23
N ASP A 83 -8.59 -5.64 -24.07
CA ASP A 83 -8.12 -4.51 -24.87
C ASP A 83 -6.86 -3.88 -24.24
N GLY A 84 -5.94 -3.45 -25.06
CA GLY A 84 -4.70 -2.82 -24.61
C GLY A 84 -3.68 -3.78 -23.97
N ILE A 85 -3.79 -5.08 -24.23
CA ILE A 85 -2.83 -6.06 -23.75
C ILE A 85 -2.13 -6.75 -24.93
N SER A 86 -0.83 -6.97 -24.84
CA SER A 86 -0.01 -7.57 -25.87
C SER A 86 1.11 -8.39 -25.28
N VAL A 87 1.66 -9.32 -26.09
CA VAL A 87 2.79 -10.17 -25.71
C VAL A 87 3.90 -10.05 -26.76
N SER A 88 5.13 -9.90 -26.31
CA SER A 88 6.35 -10.01 -27.13
C SER A 88 7.48 -10.57 -26.28
N ASP A 89 8.12 -11.63 -26.76
CA ASP A 89 9.27 -12.26 -26.09
C ASP A 89 9.04 -12.57 -24.59
N ASN A 90 7.87 -13.13 -24.26
CA ASN A 90 7.41 -13.42 -22.89
C ASN A 90 7.22 -12.16 -22.01
N VAL A 91 7.25 -10.97 -22.58
CA VAL A 91 6.84 -9.73 -21.90
C VAL A 91 5.40 -9.44 -22.25
N ILE A 92 4.57 -9.43 -21.24
CA ILE A 92 3.14 -9.12 -21.33
C ILE A 92 2.98 -7.64 -20.96
N THR A 93 2.55 -6.82 -21.92
CA THR A 93 2.39 -5.38 -21.73
C THR A 93 0.91 -5.00 -21.66
N ILE A 94 0.51 -4.34 -20.61
CA ILE A 94 -0.81 -3.74 -20.40
C ILE A 94 -0.69 -2.24 -20.63
N SER A 95 -1.33 -1.76 -21.70
CA SER A 95 -1.27 -0.35 -22.17
C SER A 95 -2.59 0.40 -22.03
N LYS A 96 -3.60 -0.21 -21.41
CA LYS A 96 -4.90 0.40 -21.07
C LYS A 96 -5.34 -0.06 -19.69
N GLY A 97 -6.14 0.75 -19.02
CA GLY A 97 -6.83 0.39 -17.81
C GLY A 97 -7.72 -0.83 -17.99
N GLY A 98 -7.88 -1.62 -16.93
CA GLY A 98 -8.70 -2.83 -17.00
C GLY A 98 -8.57 -3.71 -15.78
N ASP A 99 -9.34 -4.79 -15.78
CA ASP A 99 -9.37 -5.83 -14.77
C ASP A 99 -8.94 -7.15 -15.41
N PHE A 100 -7.69 -7.56 -15.19
CA PHE A 100 -7.05 -8.70 -15.84
C PHE A 100 -6.77 -9.81 -14.83
N GLU A 101 -7.20 -11.02 -15.15
CA GLU A 101 -6.94 -12.20 -14.33
C GLU A 101 -5.68 -12.93 -14.82
N VAL A 102 -4.78 -13.26 -13.91
CA VAL A 102 -3.51 -13.95 -14.20
C VAL A 102 -3.55 -15.34 -13.60
N THR A 103 -3.29 -16.34 -14.44
CA THR A 103 -3.23 -17.77 -14.07
C THR A 103 -2.02 -18.45 -14.70
N GLY A 104 -1.67 -19.65 -14.22
CA GLY A 104 -0.63 -20.48 -14.82
C GLY A 104 0.80 -20.15 -14.40
N THR A 105 1.77 -20.70 -15.10
CA THR A 105 3.20 -20.62 -14.73
C THR A 105 4.05 -20.19 -15.92
N LEU A 106 4.98 -19.26 -15.70
CA LEU A 106 5.97 -18.83 -16.67
C LEU A 106 7.35 -18.68 -15.99
N ASP A 107 8.30 -19.48 -16.44
CA ASP A 107 9.64 -19.58 -15.82
C ASP A 107 10.63 -18.49 -16.26
N ASP A 108 10.27 -17.68 -17.26
CA ASP A 108 11.06 -16.53 -17.69
C ASP A 108 10.19 -15.56 -18.49
N GLY A 109 9.66 -14.55 -17.81
CA GLY A 109 8.80 -13.55 -18.41
C GLY A 109 8.54 -12.38 -17.48
N GLN A 110 7.82 -11.37 -17.96
CA GLN A 110 7.51 -10.15 -17.23
C GLN A 110 6.10 -9.68 -17.54
N ILE A 111 5.41 -9.13 -16.56
CA ILE A 111 4.20 -8.32 -16.77
C ILE A 111 4.58 -6.85 -16.57
N VAL A 112 4.37 -6.03 -17.61
CA VAL A 112 4.60 -4.58 -17.61
C VAL A 112 3.26 -3.86 -17.70
N ILE A 113 3.02 -2.93 -16.80
CA ILE A 113 1.87 -2.02 -16.84
C ILE A 113 2.41 -0.65 -17.27
N ASP A 114 1.94 -0.14 -18.42
CA ASP A 114 2.38 1.14 -18.99
C ASP A 114 1.15 1.89 -19.56
N THR A 115 0.38 2.52 -18.68
CA THR A 115 -0.85 3.29 -19.00
C THR A 115 -1.00 4.43 -18.01
N GLU A 116 -1.82 5.42 -18.34
CA GLU A 116 -2.21 6.50 -17.40
C GLU A 116 -3.50 6.16 -16.62
N GLU A 117 -4.05 4.97 -16.84
CA GLU A 117 -5.31 4.54 -16.25
C GLU A 117 -5.08 3.60 -15.06
N LYS A 118 -6.14 3.30 -14.30
CA LYS A 118 -6.10 2.31 -13.23
C LYS A 118 -6.08 0.89 -13.79
N VAL A 119 -5.23 0.03 -13.23
CA VAL A 119 -5.14 -1.38 -13.60
C VAL A 119 -5.35 -2.26 -12.39
N LYS A 120 -6.19 -3.27 -12.53
CA LYS A 120 -6.34 -4.37 -11.58
C LYS A 120 -5.76 -5.65 -12.19
N LEU A 121 -4.72 -6.18 -11.55
CA LEU A 121 -4.06 -7.42 -11.93
C LEU A 121 -4.36 -8.49 -10.89
N ARG A 122 -5.44 -9.28 -11.10
CA ARG A 122 -5.88 -10.33 -10.17
C ARG A 122 -5.01 -11.57 -10.29
N LEU A 123 -4.33 -11.91 -9.21
CA LEU A 123 -3.51 -13.12 -9.16
C LEU A 123 -4.38 -14.30 -8.72
N SER A 124 -4.53 -15.29 -9.60
CA SER A 124 -5.47 -16.41 -9.46
C SER A 124 -4.77 -17.76 -9.61
N GLY A 125 -3.79 -18.04 -8.74
CA GLY A 125 -3.02 -19.29 -8.77
C GLY A 125 -1.94 -19.24 -9.85
N MET A 126 -1.08 -18.23 -9.79
CA MET A 126 -0.04 -18.01 -10.77
C MET A 126 1.37 -18.13 -10.20
N SER A 127 2.34 -18.46 -11.06
CA SER A 127 3.76 -18.41 -10.76
C SER A 127 4.51 -17.73 -11.90
N LEU A 128 5.18 -16.62 -11.62
CA LEU A 128 5.95 -15.88 -12.61
C LEU A 128 7.38 -15.64 -12.13
N THR A 129 8.32 -16.10 -12.90
CA THR A 129 9.75 -15.83 -12.72
C THR A 129 10.24 -14.92 -13.84
N ASN A 130 11.01 -13.90 -13.51
CA ASN A 130 11.80 -13.12 -14.46
C ASN A 130 13.28 -13.22 -14.11
N LYS A 131 14.07 -13.84 -14.95
CA LYS A 131 15.51 -14.06 -14.68
C LYS A 131 16.35 -12.79 -14.84
N ASN A 132 15.79 -11.73 -15.44
CA ASN A 132 16.55 -10.57 -15.89
C ASN A 132 16.03 -9.22 -15.40
N GLY A 133 14.95 -9.20 -14.59
CA GLY A 133 14.30 -7.98 -14.11
C GLY A 133 13.18 -8.27 -13.12
N SER A 134 12.34 -7.30 -12.85
CA SER A 134 11.12 -7.45 -12.06
C SER A 134 10.17 -8.45 -12.70
N SER A 135 9.49 -9.26 -11.89
CA SER A 135 8.39 -10.12 -12.40
C SER A 135 7.18 -9.28 -12.80
N ILE A 136 6.82 -8.28 -11.97
CA ILE A 136 5.79 -7.28 -12.28
C ILE A 136 6.44 -5.90 -12.22
N TYR A 137 6.31 -5.15 -13.33
CA TYR A 137 6.79 -3.77 -13.42
C TYR A 137 5.65 -2.83 -13.79
N VAL A 138 5.19 -2.03 -12.81
CA VAL A 138 4.29 -0.90 -13.05
C VAL A 138 5.15 0.30 -13.44
N LYS A 139 5.32 0.49 -14.74
CA LYS A 139 6.14 1.55 -15.32
C LYS A 139 5.41 2.88 -15.32
N ASN A 140 4.10 2.85 -15.48
CA ASN A 140 3.18 3.98 -15.39
C ASN A 140 1.76 3.46 -15.15
N ALA A 141 1.04 4.04 -14.19
CA ALA A 141 -0.37 3.83 -13.93
C ALA A 141 -0.92 4.97 -13.07
N ASP A 142 -2.23 5.26 -13.11
CA ASP A 142 -2.85 6.11 -12.09
C ASP A 142 -2.79 5.39 -10.73
N LYS A 143 -3.19 4.12 -10.69
CA LYS A 143 -3.00 3.21 -9.55
C LYS A 143 -3.00 1.76 -10.04
N ALA A 144 -2.09 0.95 -9.50
CA ALA A 144 -2.09 -0.50 -9.72
C ALA A 144 -2.67 -1.23 -8.51
N TYR A 145 -3.63 -2.11 -8.77
CA TYR A 145 -4.24 -2.99 -7.79
C TYR A 145 -3.81 -4.43 -8.07
N ILE A 146 -3.36 -5.14 -7.04
CA ILE A 146 -3.02 -6.57 -7.10
C ILE A 146 -3.92 -7.34 -6.13
N PRO A 147 -5.15 -7.69 -6.53
CA PRO A 147 -5.99 -8.55 -5.73
C PRO A 147 -5.50 -10.00 -5.75
N LEU A 148 -5.49 -10.63 -4.58
CA LEU A 148 -5.18 -12.05 -4.39
C LEU A 148 -6.50 -12.81 -4.33
N THR A 149 -6.77 -13.63 -5.34
CA THR A 149 -8.02 -14.41 -5.42
C THR A 149 -8.09 -15.42 -4.29
N ASP A 150 -9.27 -15.60 -3.75
CA ASP A 150 -9.55 -16.47 -2.60
C ASP A 150 -9.07 -17.90 -2.83
N ASN A 151 -8.40 -18.48 -1.83
CA ASN A 151 -7.88 -19.85 -1.85
C ASN A 151 -6.89 -20.14 -2.97
N THR A 152 -6.18 -19.11 -3.47
CA THR A 152 -5.10 -19.28 -4.42
C THR A 152 -3.74 -19.03 -3.79
N GLU A 153 -2.72 -19.69 -4.33
CA GLU A 153 -1.32 -19.46 -3.99
C GLU A 153 -0.63 -18.84 -5.23
N ASN A 154 0.03 -17.73 -5.03
CA ASN A 154 0.69 -16.98 -6.10
C ASN A 154 2.16 -16.80 -5.74
N THR A 155 3.04 -16.93 -6.73
CA THR A 155 4.48 -16.78 -6.53
C THR A 155 5.09 -15.88 -7.59
N LEU A 156 5.86 -14.90 -7.13
CA LEU A 156 6.66 -14.03 -7.97
C LEU A 156 8.13 -14.17 -7.59
N THR A 157 8.99 -14.29 -8.59
CA THR A 157 10.43 -14.46 -8.38
C THR A 157 11.20 -13.64 -9.41
N ASP A 158 12.12 -12.81 -8.99
CA ASP A 158 13.02 -12.10 -9.88
C ASP A 158 14.38 -12.79 -10.03
N GLY A 159 15.21 -12.27 -10.92
CA GLY A 159 16.57 -12.74 -11.14
C GLY A 159 17.57 -12.18 -10.14
N GLU A 160 18.69 -12.86 -9.97
CA GLU A 160 19.80 -12.39 -9.12
C GLU A 160 20.50 -11.14 -9.69
N ASN A 161 20.34 -10.86 -10.98
CA ASN A 161 20.96 -9.73 -11.66
C ASN A 161 19.98 -9.17 -12.70
N TYR A 162 19.73 -7.86 -12.65
CA TYR A 162 18.89 -7.21 -13.64
C TYR A 162 19.73 -6.81 -14.87
N THR A 163 19.35 -7.36 -16.01
CA THR A 163 19.99 -7.07 -17.30
C THR A 163 19.01 -6.49 -18.33
N SER A 164 17.73 -6.40 -17.98
CA SER A 164 16.64 -5.87 -18.84
C SER A 164 16.76 -4.38 -19.17
N GLY A 165 17.61 -3.66 -18.46
CA GLY A 165 18.04 -2.33 -18.87
C GLY A 165 17.20 -1.15 -18.40
N ASP A 166 16.14 -1.33 -17.65
CA ASP A 166 15.49 -0.21 -16.98
C ASP A 166 16.04 -0.05 -15.55
N GLU A 167 16.86 0.99 -15.32
CA GLU A 167 17.46 1.30 -14.03
C GLU A 167 16.42 1.61 -12.93
N LYS A 168 15.15 1.70 -13.30
CA LYS A 168 14.04 1.98 -12.37
C LYS A 168 13.41 0.73 -11.80
N GLU A 169 13.70 -0.44 -12.35
CA GLU A 169 13.32 -1.71 -11.76
C GLU A 169 14.20 -1.97 -10.53
N LYS A 170 13.57 -2.11 -9.35
CA LYS A 170 14.29 -2.17 -8.08
C LYS A 170 13.84 -3.30 -7.17
N GLY A 171 12.86 -4.09 -7.56
CA GLY A 171 12.33 -5.20 -6.77
C GLY A 171 11.63 -6.23 -7.63
N CYS A 172 11.29 -7.36 -7.06
CA CYS A 172 10.53 -8.41 -7.74
C CYS A 172 9.16 -7.87 -8.23
N ILE A 173 8.48 -7.09 -7.39
CA ILE A 173 7.41 -6.18 -7.81
C ILE A 173 7.98 -4.77 -7.73
N THR A 174 8.02 -4.08 -8.87
CA THR A 174 8.39 -2.66 -8.92
C THR A 174 7.22 -1.84 -9.40
N SER A 175 6.85 -0.80 -8.65
CA SER A 175 5.89 0.21 -9.08
C SER A 175 6.54 1.60 -9.09
N ARG A 176 6.21 2.40 -10.09
CA ARG A 176 6.55 3.82 -10.11
C ARG A 176 5.41 4.69 -9.61
N ASP A 177 4.26 4.07 -9.37
CA ASP A 177 3.03 4.72 -8.95
C ASP A 177 2.42 3.97 -7.76
N ASN A 178 1.28 4.44 -7.26
CA ASN A 178 0.62 3.85 -6.11
C ASN A 178 0.27 2.38 -6.36
N LEU A 179 0.61 1.53 -5.40
CA LEU A 179 0.39 0.09 -5.43
C LEU A 179 -0.51 -0.34 -4.27
N GLU A 180 -1.55 -1.11 -4.58
CA GLU A 180 -2.41 -1.71 -3.56
C GLU A 180 -2.46 -3.22 -3.71
N ILE A 181 -2.18 -3.96 -2.63
CA ILE A 181 -2.28 -5.41 -2.55
C ILE A 181 -3.36 -5.77 -1.54
N LYS A 182 -4.34 -6.58 -1.95
CA LYS A 182 -5.43 -7.01 -1.08
C LYS A 182 -6.06 -8.33 -1.54
N GLY A 183 -6.94 -8.88 -0.74
CA GLY A 183 -7.65 -10.14 -1.03
C GLY A 183 -7.38 -11.17 0.05
N SER A 184 -7.87 -12.39 -0.11
CA SER A 184 -7.74 -13.47 0.90
C SER A 184 -6.83 -14.61 0.44
N GLY A 185 -6.29 -14.54 -0.77
CA GLY A 185 -5.29 -15.48 -1.27
C GLY A 185 -3.91 -15.29 -0.66
N SER A 186 -2.95 -16.11 -1.10
CA SER A 186 -1.56 -16.04 -0.67
C SER A 186 -0.65 -15.52 -1.79
N LEU A 187 0.36 -14.73 -1.41
CA LEU A 187 1.40 -14.23 -2.32
C LEU A 187 2.77 -14.46 -1.69
N THR A 188 3.63 -15.15 -2.42
CA THR A 188 5.06 -15.26 -2.10
C THR A 188 5.87 -14.43 -3.09
N VAL A 189 6.68 -13.52 -2.59
CA VAL A 189 7.58 -12.66 -3.38
C VAL A 189 9.03 -13.00 -3.02
N ASN A 190 9.81 -13.39 -4.01
CA ASN A 190 11.24 -13.68 -3.86
C ASN A 190 12.05 -12.64 -4.63
N GLY A 191 12.51 -11.62 -3.93
CA GLY A 191 13.38 -10.56 -4.42
C GLY A 191 14.85 -10.94 -4.29
N ASN A 192 15.39 -11.60 -5.32
CA ASN A 192 16.75 -12.13 -5.32
C ASN A 192 17.82 -11.09 -5.70
N TYR A 193 17.40 -9.97 -6.29
CA TYR A 193 18.30 -8.89 -6.72
C TYR A 193 18.43 -7.79 -5.68
N ASN A 194 17.30 -7.22 -5.27
CA ASN A 194 17.28 -6.06 -4.40
C ASN A 194 16.05 -6.13 -3.46
N HIS A 195 15.03 -5.28 -3.66
CA HIS A 195 13.83 -5.30 -2.83
C HIS A 195 12.86 -6.43 -3.24
N GLY A 196 12.03 -6.87 -2.29
CA GLY A 196 10.91 -7.75 -2.63
C GLY A 196 9.81 -6.98 -3.35
N ILE A 197 9.26 -5.97 -2.70
CA ILE A 197 8.23 -5.06 -3.22
C ILE A 197 8.73 -3.63 -3.10
N PHE A 198 8.76 -2.91 -4.21
CA PHE A 198 9.20 -1.52 -4.26
C PHE A 198 8.14 -0.64 -4.93
N SER A 199 7.89 0.54 -4.36
CA SER A 199 7.16 1.62 -5.03
C SER A 199 7.88 2.95 -4.91
N SER A 200 7.92 3.70 -6.01
CA SER A 200 8.38 5.11 -6.00
C SER A 200 7.39 6.07 -5.34
N ASN A 201 6.19 5.60 -5.05
CA ASN A 201 5.12 6.32 -4.35
C ASN A 201 4.68 5.48 -3.13
N SER A 202 3.38 5.33 -2.90
CA SER A 202 2.85 4.61 -1.75
C SER A 202 2.55 3.14 -2.04
N ILE A 203 2.63 2.31 -1.00
CA ILE A 203 2.19 0.92 -0.99
C ILE A 203 1.11 0.76 0.08
N GLU A 204 -0.03 0.18 -0.30
CA GLU A 204 -1.11 -0.19 0.61
C GLU A 204 -1.29 -1.71 0.63
N ILE A 205 -1.27 -2.32 1.82
CA ILE A 205 -1.59 -3.74 2.03
C ILE A 205 -2.85 -3.81 2.88
N GLY A 206 -3.96 -4.16 2.23
CA GLY A 206 -5.26 -4.20 2.90
C GLY A 206 -5.60 -5.54 3.52
N ASN A 207 -5.10 -6.64 2.96
CA ASN A 207 -5.37 -8.01 3.44
C ASN A 207 -4.52 -9.03 2.66
N GLY A 208 -4.64 -10.34 3.00
CA GLY A 208 -3.95 -11.44 2.34
C GLY A 208 -2.91 -12.12 3.21
N ASN A 209 -2.36 -13.24 2.71
CA ASN A 209 -1.22 -13.91 3.33
C ASN A 209 0.01 -13.64 2.46
N ILE A 210 0.82 -12.66 2.86
CA ILE A 210 1.93 -12.16 2.06
C ILE A 210 3.24 -12.59 2.69
N THR A 211 4.07 -13.30 1.94
CA THR A 211 5.43 -13.68 2.33
C THR A 211 6.42 -13.01 1.39
N VAL A 212 7.33 -12.25 1.93
CA VAL A 212 8.36 -11.54 1.16
C VAL A 212 9.75 -12.00 1.63
N ASN A 213 10.55 -12.49 0.68
CA ASN A 213 11.96 -12.78 0.89
C ASN A 213 12.76 -11.81 0.02
N ALA A 214 13.70 -11.07 0.59
CA ALA A 214 14.42 -10.04 -0.16
C ALA A 214 15.92 -10.02 0.15
N LYS A 215 16.69 -9.69 -0.88
CA LYS A 215 18.16 -9.54 -0.81
C LYS A 215 18.58 -8.22 -0.19
N ASN A 216 17.72 -7.21 -0.27
CA ASN A 216 17.86 -5.93 0.40
C ASN A 216 16.59 -5.72 1.25
N ASP A 217 15.80 -4.67 0.99
CA ASP A 217 14.62 -4.42 1.81
C ASP A 217 13.43 -5.29 1.37
N GLY A 218 12.64 -5.71 2.35
CA GLY A 218 11.47 -6.53 2.07
C GLY A 218 10.42 -5.76 1.28
N ILE A 219 9.87 -4.72 1.89
CA ILE A 219 8.85 -3.84 1.31
C ILE A 219 9.32 -2.40 1.49
N HIS A 220 9.49 -1.68 0.38
CA HIS A 220 10.02 -0.32 0.36
C HIS A 220 9.09 0.62 -0.40
N ALA A 221 8.61 1.68 0.23
CA ALA A 221 7.85 2.76 -0.38
C ALA A 221 8.58 4.09 -0.21
N ASN A 222 8.70 4.89 -1.29
CA ASN A 222 9.31 6.22 -1.18
C ASN A 222 8.39 7.21 -0.45
N ASP A 223 7.08 7.00 -0.47
CA ASP A 223 6.15 7.83 0.29
C ASP A 223 5.63 7.05 1.53
N THR A 224 4.44 6.49 1.44
CA THR A 224 3.76 5.81 2.54
C THR A 224 3.72 4.30 2.33
N LEU A 225 4.03 3.54 3.37
CA LEU A 225 3.71 2.13 3.48
C LEU A 225 2.61 1.95 4.53
N ALA A 226 1.40 1.61 4.08
CA ALA A 226 0.26 1.36 4.94
C ALA A 226 -0.13 -0.12 4.95
N ILE A 227 -0.21 -0.73 6.13
CA ILE A 227 -0.71 -2.09 6.33
C ILE A 227 -1.95 -2.01 7.22
N SER A 228 -3.12 -2.32 6.64
CA SER A 228 -4.41 -2.23 7.32
C SER A 228 -5.09 -3.59 7.52
N GLY A 229 -4.37 -4.69 7.28
CA GLY A 229 -4.86 -6.04 7.52
C GLY A 229 -3.99 -7.12 6.90
N GLY A 230 -4.38 -8.38 7.10
CA GLY A 230 -3.70 -9.57 6.57
C GLY A 230 -2.57 -10.09 7.45
N ASN A 231 -1.85 -11.08 6.92
CA ASN A 231 -0.67 -11.67 7.53
C ASN A 231 0.54 -11.39 6.63
N VAL A 232 1.46 -10.59 7.11
CA VAL A 232 2.65 -10.16 6.35
C VAL A 232 3.90 -10.71 7.03
N TYR A 233 4.61 -11.60 6.35
CA TYR A 233 5.85 -12.20 6.78
C TYR A 233 6.98 -11.73 5.88
N VAL A 234 7.96 -11.06 6.44
CA VAL A 234 9.09 -10.50 5.70
C VAL A 234 10.39 -11.08 6.22
N THR A 235 11.22 -11.58 5.31
CA THR A 235 12.63 -11.93 5.55
C THR A 235 13.50 -11.12 4.61
N ALA A 236 14.38 -10.30 5.14
CA ALA A 236 15.21 -9.38 4.35
C ALA A 236 16.65 -9.35 4.84
N GLU A 237 17.60 -9.09 3.93
CA GLU A 237 18.99 -8.80 4.33
C GLU A 237 19.19 -7.34 4.71
N GLY A 238 18.36 -6.41 4.18
CA GLY A 238 18.26 -4.99 4.55
C GLY A 238 17.13 -4.74 5.52
N ASP A 239 16.36 -3.67 5.29
CA ASP A 239 15.21 -3.33 6.11
C ASP A 239 14.02 -4.22 5.76
N GLY A 240 13.28 -4.69 6.78
CA GLY A 240 12.08 -5.49 6.51
C GLY A 240 10.97 -4.67 5.88
N LEU A 241 10.66 -3.53 6.49
CA LEU A 241 9.68 -2.55 6.02
C LEU A 241 10.30 -1.16 6.04
N GLN A 242 10.28 -0.47 4.91
CA GLN A 242 10.79 0.90 4.79
C GLN A 242 9.75 1.81 4.12
N ALA A 243 9.58 2.99 4.69
CA ALA A 243 8.87 4.10 4.08
C ALA A 243 9.67 5.39 4.31
N GLU A 244 9.80 6.23 3.28
CA GLU A 244 10.56 7.49 3.45
C GLU A 244 9.75 8.55 4.19
N GLU A 245 8.39 8.51 4.11
CA GLU A 245 7.54 9.48 4.78
C GLU A 245 6.76 8.88 5.95
N ILE A 246 5.90 7.87 5.71
CA ILE A 246 5.00 7.29 6.73
C ILE A 246 4.99 5.77 6.64
N LEU A 247 5.29 5.11 7.75
CA LEU A 247 4.97 3.70 7.95
C LEU A 247 3.78 3.61 8.92
N ASP A 248 2.62 3.18 8.40
CA ASP A 248 1.38 3.01 9.17
C ASP A 248 0.97 1.53 9.20
N ILE A 249 0.90 0.94 10.38
CA ILE A 249 0.40 -0.41 10.60
C ILE A 249 -0.79 -0.29 11.53
N SER A 250 -2.00 -0.32 10.97
CA SER A 250 -3.24 -0.11 11.72
C SER A 250 -3.96 -1.40 12.09
N ASP A 251 -3.73 -2.51 11.36
CA ASP A 251 -4.30 -3.83 11.64
C ASP A 251 -3.48 -4.94 10.95
N GLY A 252 -3.76 -6.21 11.30
CA GLY A 252 -3.10 -7.38 10.72
C GLY A 252 -1.99 -7.98 11.61
N GLU A 253 -1.37 -9.05 11.12
CA GLU A 253 -0.20 -9.67 11.74
C GLU A 253 1.03 -9.39 10.87
N VAL A 254 2.02 -8.69 11.41
CA VAL A 254 3.25 -8.36 10.70
C VAL A 254 4.45 -8.97 11.43
N ASN A 255 5.17 -9.85 10.74
CA ASN A 255 6.37 -10.50 11.25
C ASN A 255 7.56 -10.16 10.34
N VAL A 256 8.57 -9.53 10.90
CA VAL A 256 9.77 -9.12 10.16
C VAL A 256 10.99 -9.81 10.75
N THR A 257 11.80 -10.41 9.88
CA THR A 257 13.10 -10.98 10.22
C THR A 257 14.16 -10.37 9.31
N THR A 258 15.19 -9.75 9.90
CA THR A 258 16.33 -9.23 9.14
C THR A 258 17.58 -10.05 9.47
N THR A 259 18.42 -10.30 8.45
CA THR A 259 19.59 -11.18 8.58
C THR A 259 20.93 -10.43 8.66
N THR A 260 20.92 -9.13 8.40
CA THR A 260 22.10 -8.26 8.54
C THR A 260 21.85 -7.17 9.58
N SER A 261 22.68 -7.16 10.62
CA SER A 261 22.77 -6.00 11.51
C SER A 261 23.68 -4.95 10.87
N THR A 262 23.13 -4.11 10.00
CA THR A 262 23.84 -2.90 9.58
C THR A 262 23.31 -1.71 10.33
N SER A 263 24.23 -1.11 11.05
CA SER A 263 24.18 0.16 11.77
C SER A 263 23.13 1.17 11.33
N ASN A 264 22.22 1.51 12.27
CA ASN A 264 21.79 2.89 12.54
C ASN A 264 21.43 3.77 11.34
N ASP A 265 20.38 3.46 10.61
CA ASP A 265 19.64 4.52 9.95
C ASP A 265 18.13 4.18 9.90
N PHE A 266 17.43 4.52 10.99
CA PHE A 266 15.97 4.63 10.98
C PHE A 266 15.63 5.99 10.39
N GLY A 267 15.64 6.10 9.06
CA GLY A 267 15.27 7.33 8.34
C GLY A 267 13.77 7.60 8.28
N GLY A 268 12.93 6.74 8.83
CA GLY A 268 11.48 6.88 8.80
C GLY A 268 10.88 7.18 10.18
N ARG A 269 9.91 8.10 10.22
CA ARG A 269 9.12 8.38 11.41
C ARG A 269 8.01 7.31 11.53
N VAL A 270 8.12 6.42 12.51
CA VAL A 270 7.03 5.50 12.86
C VAL A 270 5.97 6.26 13.64
N GLU A 271 4.83 6.53 13.03
CA GLU A 271 3.64 7.00 13.75
C GLU A 271 2.73 5.80 14.04
N MET A 272 2.83 5.28 15.27
CA MET A 272 1.85 4.31 15.76
C MET A 272 0.62 5.07 16.25
N LYS A 273 -0.52 4.93 15.55
CA LYS A 273 -1.80 5.42 16.06
C LYS A 273 -2.35 4.44 17.10
N ASP A 274 -2.48 4.95 18.32
CA ASP A 274 -3.27 4.51 19.47
C ASP A 274 -3.96 3.12 19.41
N SER A 275 -3.18 2.06 19.59
CA SER A 275 -3.72 0.79 20.12
C SER A 275 -2.70 -0.03 20.92
N LEU A 276 -1.45 0.39 21.03
CA LEU A 276 -0.50 -0.17 22.00
C LEU A 276 -0.52 0.70 23.26
N GLN A 277 -1.25 0.29 24.29
CA GLN A 277 -1.05 0.81 25.64
C GLN A 277 0.29 0.28 26.16
N MET A 278 1.37 0.87 25.71
CA MET A 278 2.66 0.75 26.40
C MET A 278 2.70 1.78 27.50
N THR A 279 3.11 1.36 28.66
CA THR A 279 3.36 2.29 29.76
C THR A 279 4.57 3.16 29.47
N ASP A 280 4.61 4.37 30.02
CA ASP A 280 5.74 5.30 29.85
C ASP A 280 7.09 4.64 30.24
N ASP A 281 7.09 3.69 31.19
CA ASP A 281 8.26 2.94 31.63
C ASP A 281 8.73 1.94 30.56
N GLU A 282 7.84 1.32 29.78
CA GLU A 282 8.19 0.40 28.69
C GLU A 282 8.78 1.18 27.50
N ILE A 283 8.21 2.35 27.19
CA ILE A 283 8.73 3.25 26.16
C ILE A 283 10.12 3.78 26.56
N GLN A 284 10.31 4.12 27.81
CA GLN A 284 11.59 4.59 28.33
C GLN A 284 12.65 3.47 28.30
N SER A 285 12.26 2.24 28.65
CA SER A 285 13.14 1.07 28.60
C SER A 285 13.58 0.74 27.17
N MET A 286 12.67 0.82 26.18
CA MET A 286 13.04 0.66 24.77
C MET A 286 14.01 1.75 24.28
N ARG A 287 13.77 3.02 24.66
CA ARG A 287 14.68 4.13 24.29
C ARG A 287 16.05 3.98 24.91
N GLU A 288 16.14 3.48 26.14
CA GLU A 288 17.43 3.22 26.80
C GLU A 288 18.17 2.03 26.18
N GLN A 289 17.47 1.00 25.73
CA GLN A 289 18.06 -0.13 25.00
C GLN A 289 18.58 0.30 23.63
N MET A 290 17.85 1.16 22.91
CA MET A 290 18.29 1.73 21.62
C MET A 290 19.54 2.62 21.78
N ASN A 291 19.64 3.40 22.87
CA ASN A 291 20.77 4.29 23.11
C ASN A 291 22.04 3.60 23.63
N ASN A 292 21.95 2.39 24.15
CA ASN A 292 23.07 1.71 24.81
C ASN A 292 23.88 0.75 23.91
N ASN A 293 23.61 0.68 22.62
CA ASN A 293 24.42 -0.06 21.63
C ASN A 293 24.83 -1.49 22.05
N GLN A 294 24.00 -2.21 22.80
CA GLN A 294 24.22 -3.60 23.22
C GLN A 294 23.26 -4.56 22.50
N PHE A 295 23.29 -4.58 21.16
CA PHE A 295 22.75 -5.72 20.42
C PHE A 295 23.87 -6.67 20.06
N THR A 296 24.01 -7.73 20.85
CA THR A 296 24.80 -8.91 20.47
C THR A 296 23.94 -9.76 19.54
N GLN A 297 24.56 -10.25 18.46
CA GLN A 297 23.98 -11.14 17.44
C GLN A 297 23.13 -12.26 18.05
N THR A 298 21.84 -12.15 17.98
CA THR A 298 20.88 -13.24 18.06
C THR A 298 19.76 -12.91 17.10
N GLU A 299 19.25 -13.91 16.38
CA GLU A 299 18.08 -13.78 15.50
C GLU A 299 16.94 -13.09 16.27
N GLU A 300 16.75 -11.80 16.08
CA GLU A 300 15.66 -11.08 16.74
C GLU A 300 14.43 -11.08 15.86
N THR A 301 13.45 -11.89 16.25
CA THR A 301 12.09 -11.81 15.75
C THR A 301 11.40 -10.64 16.45
N VAL A 302 11.26 -9.51 15.78
CA VAL A 302 10.41 -8.43 16.28
C VAL A 302 8.95 -8.85 16.02
N LYS A 303 8.30 -9.38 17.06
CA LYS A 303 6.85 -9.59 17.05
C LYS A 303 6.16 -8.28 17.36
N ILE A 304 5.58 -7.67 16.35
CA ILE A 304 4.59 -6.61 16.55
C ILE A 304 3.28 -7.33 16.87
N LEU A 305 2.95 -7.46 18.14
CA LEU A 305 1.77 -8.15 18.62
C LEU A 305 0.51 -7.33 18.41
N GLN A 306 -0.53 -8.01 17.93
CA GLN A 306 -1.91 -7.59 17.73
C GLN A 306 -2.46 -6.65 18.81
N ALA A 307 -3.05 -5.55 18.38
CA ALA A 307 -4.11 -4.89 19.11
C ALA A 307 -5.44 -5.60 18.80
N LYS A 308 -6.04 -6.23 19.80
CA LYS A 308 -7.46 -6.62 19.77
C LYS A 308 -8.27 -5.47 20.34
N VAL A 309 -9.23 -4.98 19.54
CA VAL A 309 -10.35 -4.16 20.03
C VAL A 309 -11.34 -5.05 20.78
#